data_0470259383d5bc9371582451dc88655c
#
_entry.id   0470259383d5bc9371582451dc88655c
#
_cell.length_a   1.000
_cell.length_b   1.000
_cell.length_c   1.000
_cell.angle_alpha   90.00
_cell.angle_beta   90.00
_cell.angle_gamma   90.00
#
_symmetry.space_group_name_H-M   'P 1'
#
loop_
_entity.id
_entity.type
_entity.pdbx_description
1 polymer ?
#
loop_
_entity_poly.entity_id
_entity_poly.type
_entity_poly.pdbx_seq_one_letter_code
_entity_poly.pdbx_strand_id
1 'polypeptide(L)'
;DDPYMPPDMGDMTADMMNDMPPEAMQGMTADMMGDMPPEAMQGMDAQMMEMMPPHCMGGMTEAHMEMMPPDAMGGMDASMMYMMPPDCMGGMSPGHMEMMPPDCMGGMTAGHMEMMPPDCMGSMSPGHMEMMPPHCMGGMSPGHMEMMPPDCMGGMNAPMMANMPPPVMDAI
;
A
#
# COMPACT_ATOMS: atom_id res chain seq x y z
N ASP A 1 5.01 5.97 28.42
CA ASP A 1 6.14 5.08 28.10
C ASP A 1 5.60 3.68 27.85
N ASP A 2 5.53 3.29 26.58
CA ASP A 2 5.09 1.96 26.16
C ASP A 2 6.25 0.99 26.39
N PRO A 3 6.07 -0.07 27.18
CA PRO A 3 7.17 -1.00 27.50
C PRO A 3 7.69 -1.78 26.29
N TYR A 4 6.92 -1.77 25.19
CA TYR A 4 7.29 -2.51 23.98
C TYR A 4 8.02 -1.64 22.94
N MET A 5 7.99 -0.30 23.11
CA MET A 5 8.67 0.60 22.20
C MET A 5 10.04 0.98 22.73
N PRO A 6 11.10 0.90 21.91
CA PRO A 6 12.40 1.40 22.32
C PRO A 6 12.37 2.92 22.46
N PRO A 7 13.23 3.48 23.33
CA PRO A 7 13.32 4.95 23.46
C PRO A 7 13.67 5.65 22.13
N ASP A 8 14.40 4.98 21.26
CA ASP A 8 14.76 5.47 19.93
C ASP A 8 14.27 4.45 18.90
N MET A 9 13.37 4.89 18.01
CA MET A 9 12.82 4.02 16.95
C MET A 9 13.89 3.54 15.98
N GLY A 10 15.01 4.25 15.90
CA GLY A 10 16.15 3.80 15.09
C GLY A 10 16.76 2.50 15.56
N ASP A 11 16.50 2.10 16.80
CA ASP A 11 16.99 0.85 17.39
C ASP A 11 16.04 -0.33 17.20
N MET A 12 14.87 -0.11 16.55
CA MET A 12 13.87 -1.16 16.34
C MET A 12 14.41 -2.23 15.39
N THR A 13 14.16 -3.50 15.74
CA THR A 13 14.55 -4.64 14.92
C THR A 13 13.33 -5.44 14.51
N ALA A 14 13.49 -6.33 13.52
CA ALA A 14 12.40 -7.22 13.11
C ALA A 14 11.93 -8.12 14.26
N ASP A 15 12.86 -8.62 15.07
CA ASP A 15 12.52 -9.46 16.22
C ASP A 15 11.72 -8.68 17.25
N MET A 16 12.13 -7.44 17.55
CA MET A 16 11.40 -6.57 18.46
C MET A 16 9.99 -6.29 17.96
N MET A 17 9.86 -6.03 16.66
CA MET A 17 8.57 -5.80 16.02
C MET A 17 7.69 -7.05 16.14
N ASN A 18 8.26 -8.22 15.83
CA ASN A 18 7.51 -9.48 15.85
C ASN A 18 7.01 -9.84 17.27
N ASP A 19 7.77 -9.47 18.30
CA ASP A 19 7.41 -9.75 19.69
C ASP A 19 6.41 -8.74 20.26
N MET A 20 6.16 -7.66 19.53
CA MET A 20 5.27 -6.58 20.00
C MET A 20 3.80 -7.02 19.89
N PRO A 21 3.00 -6.79 20.97
CA PRO A 21 1.57 -7.05 20.86
C PRO A 21 0.93 -6.11 19.82
N PRO A 22 -0.03 -6.58 19.02
CA PRO A 22 -0.67 -5.71 18.05
C PRO A 22 -1.22 -4.41 18.62
N GLU A 23 -1.73 -4.43 19.84
CA GLU A 23 -2.29 -3.27 20.52
C GLU A 23 -1.27 -2.14 20.71
N ALA A 24 0.02 -2.48 20.78
CA ALA A 24 1.09 -1.48 20.92
C ALA A 24 1.19 -0.59 19.69
N MET A 25 0.71 -1.07 18.54
CA MET A 25 0.74 -0.29 17.29
C MET A 25 -0.17 0.94 17.34
N GLN A 26 -1.14 0.96 18.25
CA GLN A 26 -2.04 2.11 18.40
C GLN A 26 -1.31 3.39 18.84
N GLY A 27 -0.15 3.24 19.44
CA GLY A 27 0.68 4.37 19.87
C GLY A 27 1.63 4.89 18.80
N MET A 28 1.66 4.28 17.62
CA MET A 28 2.57 4.71 16.55
C MET A 28 2.19 6.07 15.98
N THR A 29 3.22 6.85 15.64
CA THR A 29 3.06 8.13 14.96
C THR A 29 3.82 8.12 13.64
N ALA A 30 3.55 9.12 12.78
CA ALA A 30 4.27 9.25 11.51
C ALA A 30 5.78 9.43 11.74
N ASP A 31 6.16 10.21 12.75
CA ASP A 31 7.59 10.42 13.06
C ASP A 31 8.25 9.12 13.50
N MET A 32 7.57 8.34 14.34
CA MET A 32 8.07 7.03 14.79
C MET A 32 8.25 6.08 13.61
N MET A 33 7.30 6.06 12.71
CA MET A 33 7.39 5.24 11.50
C MET A 33 8.57 5.67 10.62
N GLY A 34 8.74 6.98 10.44
CA GLY A 34 9.83 7.53 9.62
C GLY A 34 11.22 7.23 10.17
N ASP A 35 11.34 7.18 11.50
CA ASP A 35 12.62 6.92 12.17
C ASP A 35 12.94 5.42 12.26
N MET A 36 11.95 4.55 12.00
CA MET A 36 12.13 3.11 12.10
C MET A 36 13.00 2.58 10.97
N PRO A 37 14.00 1.72 11.27
CA PRO A 37 14.77 1.09 10.20
C PRO A 37 13.86 0.25 9.29
N PRO A 38 14.05 0.31 7.98
CA PRO A 38 13.23 -0.49 7.07
C PRO A 38 13.21 -1.99 7.40
N GLU A 39 14.32 -2.53 7.88
CA GLU A 39 14.45 -3.95 8.23
C GLU A 39 13.47 -4.37 9.32
N ALA A 40 13.07 -3.43 10.19
CA ALA A 40 12.11 -3.73 11.25
C ALA A 40 10.73 -4.11 10.69
N MET A 41 10.42 -3.66 9.48
CA MET A 41 9.13 -3.96 8.84
C MET A 41 8.96 -5.46 8.57
N GLN A 42 10.06 -6.23 8.51
CA GLN A 42 9.98 -7.68 8.31
C GLN A 42 9.28 -8.40 9.47
N GLY A 43 9.18 -7.75 10.63
CA GLY A 43 8.46 -8.30 11.78
C GLY A 43 6.97 -7.96 11.82
N MET A 44 6.47 -7.20 10.84
CA MET A 44 5.04 -6.83 10.78
C MET A 44 4.17 -8.01 10.34
N ASP A 45 2.93 -8.02 10.87
CA ASP A 45 1.92 -8.97 10.40
C ASP A 45 0.59 -8.21 10.17
N ALA A 46 -0.43 -8.94 9.67
CA ALA A 46 -1.70 -8.34 9.35
C ALA A 46 -2.42 -7.74 10.57
N GLN A 47 -2.31 -8.40 11.72
CA GLN A 47 -2.96 -7.91 12.95
C GLN A 47 -2.34 -6.60 13.41
N MET A 48 -1.01 -6.49 13.33
CA MET A 48 -0.30 -5.27 13.69
C MET A 48 -0.68 -4.13 12.74
N MET A 49 -0.76 -4.43 11.45
CA MET A 49 -1.16 -3.44 10.46
C MET A 49 -2.59 -2.96 10.71
N GLU A 50 -3.49 -3.88 11.05
CA GLU A 50 -4.90 -3.56 11.34
C GLU A 50 -5.04 -2.61 12.52
N MET A 51 -4.19 -2.78 13.53
CA MET A 51 -4.24 -1.96 14.75
C MET A 51 -3.52 -0.63 14.60
N MET A 52 -2.76 -0.45 13.53
CA MET A 52 -1.97 0.76 13.32
C MET A 52 -2.86 1.96 12.96
N PRO A 53 -2.66 3.13 13.61
CA PRO A 53 -3.42 4.32 13.24
C PRO A 53 -3.12 4.75 11.79
N PRO A 54 -4.14 5.12 11.00
CA PRO A 54 -3.91 5.50 9.60
C PRO A 54 -2.90 6.64 9.44
N HIS A 55 -2.86 7.61 10.36
CA HIS A 55 -1.97 8.77 10.23
C HIS A 55 -0.49 8.40 10.26
N CYS A 56 -0.11 7.24 10.83
CA CYS A 56 1.30 6.86 10.89
C CYS A 56 1.83 6.43 9.51
N MET A 57 0.93 6.12 8.58
CA MET A 57 1.33 5.77 7.22
C MET A 57 2.03 6.94 6.52
N GLY A 58 1.80 8.17 6.99
CA GLY A 58 2.49 9.36 6.46
C GLY A 58 4.00 9.34 6.65
N GLY A 59 4.49 8.52 7.57
CA GLY A 59 5.92 8.36 7.81
C GLY A 59 6.57 7.22 7.03
N MET A 60 5.81 6.44 6.28
CA MET A 60 6.37 5.34 5.51
C MET A 60 7.20 5.83 4.33
N THR A 61 8.25 5.07 4.03
CA THR A 61 9.10 5.32 2.88
C THR A 61 9.02 4.13 1.92
N GLU A 62 9.58 4.32 0.73
CA GLU A 62 9.68 3.25 -0.25
C GLU A 62 10.40 2.02 0.34
N ALA A 63 11.49 2.25 1.08
CA ALA A 63 12.26 1.17 1.70
C ALA A 63 11.43 0.40 2.74
N HIS A 64 10.59 1.10 3.52
CA HIS A 64 9.70 0.44 4.47
C HIS A 64 8.72 -0.50 3.75
N MET A 65 8.13 -0.03 2.65
CA MET A 65 7.20 -0.85 1.86
C MET A 65 7.91 -2.06 1.25
N GLU A 66 9.11 -1.85 0.71
CA GLU A 66 9.90 -2.93 0.09
C GLU A 66 10.20 -4.06 1.07
N MET A 67 10.50 -3.71 2.33
CA MET A 67 10.86 -4.70 3.36
C MET A 67 9.65 -5.32 4.04
N MET A 68 8.45 -4.77 3.85
CA MET A 68 7.24 -5.26 4.50
C MET A 68 6.84 -6.63 3.95
N PRO A 69 6.53 -7.63 4.83
CA PRO A 69 6.03 -8.91 4.35
C PRO A 69 4.69 -8.73 3.62
N PRO A 70 4.48 -9.41 2.49
CA PRO A 70 3.19 -9.32 1.78
C PRO A 70 1.99 -9.64 2.65
N ASP A 71 2.12 -10.58 3.59
CA ASP A 71 1.03 -10.98 4.49
C ASP A 71 0.51 -9.80 5.33
N ALA A 72 1.38 -8.83 5.66
CA ALA A 72 0.98 -7.67 6.44
C ALA A 72 -0.04 -6.80 5.70
N MET A 73 -0.03 -6.85 4.38
CA MET A 73 -0.96 -6.06 3.56
C MET A 73 -2.43 -6.43 3.81
N GLY A 74 -2.67 -7.65 4.32
CA GLY A 74 -4.02 -8.10 4.65
C GLY A 74 -4.71 -7.27 5.73
N GLY A 75 -3.94 -6.50 6.51
CA GLY A 75 -4.48 -5.63 7.56
C GLY A 75 -4.72 -4.18 7.12
N MET A 76 -4.43 -3.84 5.86
CA MET A 76 -4.62 -2.48 5.36
C MET A 76 -6.10 -2.16 5.12
N ASP A 77 -6.45 -0.88 5.29
CA ASP A 77 -7.78 -0.38 4.96
C ASP A 77 -7.67 0.87 4.06
N ALA A 78 -8.81 1.39 3.62
CA ALA A 78 -8.84 2.53 2.70
C ALA A 78 -8.23 3.80 3.33
N SER A 79 -8.44 4.01 4.63
CA SER A 79 -7.88 5.18 5.32
C SER A 79 -6.35 5.14 5.36
N MET A 80 -5.78 3.95 5.58
CA MET A 80 -4.34 3.76 5.60
C MET A 80 -3.74 4.01 4.21
N MET A 81 -4.40 3.49 3.18
CA MET A 81 -3.96 3.71 1.80
C MET A 81 -3.98 5.19 1.45
N TYR A 82 -5.05 5.89 1.82
CA TYR A 82 -5.19 7.33 1.56
C TYR A 82 -4.06 8.15 2.19
N MET A 83 -3.67 7.78 3.42
CA MET A 83 -2.64 8.51 4.17
C MET A 83 -1.21 8.14 3.74
N MET A 84 -1.06 7.06 2.97
CA MET A 84 0.26 6.61 2.54
C MET A 84 0.86 7.59 1.52
N PRO A 85 2.13 8.03 1.70
CA PRO A 85 2.77 8.87 0.70
C PRO A 85 2.85 8.14 -0.64
N PRO A 86 2.57 8.81 -1.77
CA PRO A 86 2.67 8.16 -3.08
C PRO A 86 4.04 7.54 -3.36
N ASP A 87 5.11 8.12 -2.83
CA ASP A 87 6.47 7.61 -3.03
C ASP A 87 6.64 6.17 -2.55
N CYS A 88 5.86 5.76 -1.52
CA CYS A 88 5.93 4.39 -0.98
C CYS A 88 5.54 3.34 -2.01
N MET A 89 4.70 3.72 -2.97
CA MET A 89 4.19 2.78 -3.97
C MET A 89 5.31 2.19 -4.82
N GLY A 90 6.44 2.91 -4.93
CA GLY A 90 7.61 2.41 -5.66
C GLY A 90 8.21 1.15 -5.06
N GLY A 91 7.97 0.92 -3.75
CA GLY A 91 8.45 -0.27 -3.06
C GLY A 91 7.49 -1.45 -3.08
N MET A 92 6.31 -1.28 -3.67
CA MET A 92 5.35 -2.38 -3.75
C MET A 92 5.81 -3.46 -4.73
N SER A 93 5.53 -4.70 -4.37
CA SER A 93 5.78 -5.86 -5.22
C SER A 93 4.45 -6.47 -5.65
N PRO A 94 4.46 -7.35 -6.67
CA PRO A 94 3.24 -8.10 -7.01
C PRO A 94 2.65 -8.86 -5.83
N GLY A 95 3.50 -9.42 -4.96
CA GLY A 95 3.03 -10.11 -3.76
C GLY A 95 2.27 -9.21 -2.81
N HIS A 96 2.73 -7.95 -2.64
CA HIS A 96 2.01 -6.97 -1.81
C HIS A 96 0.61 -6.70 -2.38
N MET A 97 0.52 -6.50 -3.70
CA MET A 97 -0.76 -6.24 -4.35
C MET A 97 -1.70 -7.44 -4.25
N GLU A 98 -1.17 -8.66 -4.42
CA GLU A 98 -1.96 -9.88 -4.33
C GLU A 98 -2.63 -10.04 -2.97
N MET A 99 -1.90 -9.70 -1.89
CA MET A 99 -2.39 -9.85 -0.52
C MET A 99 -3.23 -8.66 -0.06
N MET A 100 -3.26 -7.57 -0.81
CA MET A 100 -3.98 -6.36 -0.42
C MET A 100 -5.49 -6.59 -0.51
N PRO A 101 -6.26 -6.26 0.57
CA PRO A 101 -7.71 -6.36 0.49
C PRO A 101 -8.28 -5.41 -0.56
N PRO A 102 -9.27 -5.85 -1.35
CA PRO A 102 -9.89 -4.96 -2.35
C PRO A 102 -10.41 -3.65 -1.77
N ASP A 103 -10.89 -3.67 -0.53
CA ASP A 103 -11.47 -2.50 0.13
C ASP A 103 -10.48 -1.34 0.24
N CYS A 104 -9.17 -1.63 0.38
CA CYS A 104 -8.19 -0.56 0.53
C CYS A 104 -7.97 0.22 -0.76
N MET A 105 -8.37 -0.33 -1.91
CA MET A 105 -8.28 0.38 -3.18
C MET A 105 -9.13 1.66 -3.20
N GLY A 106 -10.15 1.72 -2.34
CA GLY A 106 -10.99 2.92 -2.20
C GLY A 106 -10.23 4.14 -1.71
N GLY A 107 -9.08 3.95 -1.09
CA GLY A 107 -8.23 5.05 -0.62
C GLY A 107 -7.15 5.48 -1.60
N MET A 108 -7.03 4.82 -2.75
CA MET A 108 -5.99 5.17 -3.74
C MET A 108 -6.27 6.51 -4.40
N THR A 109 -5.17 7.22 -4.72
CA THR A 109 -5.23 8.48 -5.45
C THR A 109 -4.52 8.32 -6.79
N ALA A 110 -4.67 9.31 -7.67
CA ALA A 110 -3.93 9.33 -8.94
C ALA A 110 -2.41 9.31 -8.70
N GLY A 111 -1.94 10.00 -7.66
CA GLY A 111 -0.53 10.00 -7.28
C GLY A 111 -0.02 8.60 -6.90
N HIS A 112 -0.82 7.85 -6.15
CA HIS A 112 -0.48 6.47 -5.81
C HIS A 112 -0.35 5.60 -7.07
N MET A 113 -1.31 5.73 -7.99
CA MET A 113 -1.29 4.96 -9.24
C MET A 113 -0.07 5.33 -10.10
N GLU A 114 0.23 6.63 -10.18
CA GLU A 114 1.36 7.12 -10.97
C GLU A 114 2.69 6.53 -10.50
N MET A 115 2.87 6.40 -9.19
CA MET A 115 4.10 5.88 -8.59
C MET A 115 4.15 4.36 -8.50
N MET A 116 3.04 3.67 -8.74
CA MET A 116 2.98 2.22 -8.63
C MET A 116 3.79 1.55 -9.72
N PRO A 117 4.69 0.58 -9.38
CA PRO A 117 5.40 -0.16 -10.42
C PRO A 117 4.41 -0.92 -11.32
N PRO A 118 4.61 -0.89 -12.63
CA PRO A 118 3.72 -1.62 -13.56
C PRO A 118 3.59 -3.11 -13.25
N ASP A 119 4.64 -3.73 -12.71
CA ASP A 119 4.64 -5.16 -12.35
C ASP A 119 3.53 -5.51 -11.36
N CYS A 120 3.14 -4.57 -10.49
CA CYS A 120 2.09 -4.79 -9.50
C CYS A 120 0.73 -5.03 -10.15
N MET A 121 0.54 -4.48 -11.35
CA MET A 121 -0.74 -4.61 -12.06
C MET A 121 -1.04 -6.07 -12.41
N GLY A 122 0.01 -6.88 -12.57
CA GLY A 122 -0.14 -8.30 -12.88
C GLY A 122 -0.82 -9.11 -11.79
N SER A 123 -0.80 -8.61 -10.56
CA SER A 123 -1.41 -9.27 -9.41
C SER A 123 -2.77 -8.68 -9.03
N MET A 124 -3.24 -7.67 -9.76
CA MET A 124 -4.56 -7.10 -9.50
C MET A 124 -5.65 -8.11 -9.86
N SER A 125 -6.71 -8.10 -9.04
CA SER A 125 -7.89 -8.91 -9.29
C SER A 125 -9.03 -8.02 -9.80
N PRO A 126 -10.08 -8.60 -10.39
CA PRO A 126 -11.28 -7.81 -10.73
C PRO A 126 -11.86 -7.08 -9.53
N GLY A 127 -11.79 -7.68 -8.33
CA GLY A 127 -12.26 -7.04 -7.10
C GLY A 127 -11.47 -5.79 -6.74
N HIS A 128 -10.15 -5.81 -6.94
CA HIS A 128 -9.31 -4.63 -6.73
C HIS A 128 -9.73 -3.51 -7.68
N MET A 129 -9.92 -3.83 -8.95
CA MET A 129 -10.30 -2.85 -9.96
C MET A 129 -11.70 -2.28 -9.68
N GLU A 130 -12.63 -3.13 -9.28
CA GLU A 130 -14.01 -2.72 -8.99
C GLU A 130 -14.08 -1.70 -7.85
N MET A 131 -13.23 -1.85 -6.83
CA MET A 131 -13.20 -0.97 -5.67
C MET A 131 -12.37 0.30 -5.88
N MET A 132 -11.61 0.36 -6.96
CA MET A 132 -10.72 1.51 -7.22
C MET A 132 -11.53 2.76 -7.58
N PRO A 133 -11.22 3.92 -6.95
CA PRO A 133 -11.90 5.17 -7.32
C PRO A 133 -11.60 5.56 -8.76
N PRO A 134 -12.60 6.04 -9.51
CA PRO A 134 -12.39 6.43 -10.92
C PRO A 134 -11.26 7.44 -11.13
N HIS A 135 -11.06 8.37 -10.20
CA HIS A 135 -10.04 9.41 -10.36
C HIS A 135 -8.61 8.86 -10.34
N CYS A 136 -8.39 7.63 -9.81
CA CYS A 136 -7.08 6.99 -9.84
C CYS A 136 -6.60 6.73 -11.26
N MET A 137 -7.54 6.54 -12.17
CA MET A 137 -7.19 6.21 -13.56
C MET A 137 -6.37 7.30 -14.23
N GLY A 138 -6.47 8.55 -13.72
CA GLY A 138 -5.68 9.66 -14.22
C GLY A 138 -4.16 9.47 -14.03
N GLY A 139 -3.78 8.61 -13.08
CA GLY A 139 -2.37 8.31 -12.83
C GLY A 139 -1.84 7.09 -13.58
N MET A 140 -2.67 6.40 -14.33
CA MET A 140 -2.23 5.21 -15.08
C MET A 140 -1.32 5.58 -16.24
N SER A 141 -0.38 4.68 -16.53
CA SER A 141 0.51 4.79 -17.70
C SER A 141 0.21 3.65 -18.67
N PRO A 142 0.67 3.75 -19.93
CA PRO A 142 0.56 2.61 -20.85
C PRO A 142 1.19 1.33 -20.30
N GLY A 143 2.30 1.46 -19.56
CA GLY A 143 2.95 0.32 -18.92
C GLY A 143 2.05 -0.39 -17.92
N HIS A 144 1.28 0.38 -17.13
CA HIS A 144 0.31 -0.18 -16.20
C HIS A 144 -0.75 -1.00 -16.94
N MET A 145 -1.28 -0.43 -18.02
CA MET A 145 -2.32 -1.10 -18.81
C MET A 145 -1.77 -2.38 -19.47
N GLU A 146 -0.55 -2.32 -19.98
CA GLU A 146 0.08 -3.46 -20.64
C GLU A 146 0.24 -4.67 -19.70
N MET A 147 0.57 -4.39 -18.42
CA MET A 147 0.79 -5.43 -17.42
C MET A 147 -0.49 -5.89 -16.75
N MET A 148 -1.60 -5.18 -16.94
CA MET A 148 -2.88 -5.51 -16.28
C MET A 148 -3.44 -6.82 -16.81
N PRO A 149 -3.84 -7.76 -15.92
CA PRO A 149 -4.49 -8.99 -16.38
C PRO A 149 -5.80 -8.68 -17.12
N PRO A 150 -6.09 -9.39 -18.22
CA PRO A 150 -7.35 -9.16 -18.96
C PRO A 150 -8.59 -9.27 -18.07
N ASP A 151 -8.57 -10.16 -17.08
CA ASP A 151 -9.69 -10.37 -16.16
C ASP A 151 -10.06 -9.11 -15.38
N CYS A 152 -9.09 -8.23 -15.14
CA CYS A 152 -9.33 -6.99 -14.40
C CYS A 152 -10.24 -6.04 -15.16
N MET A 153 -10.26 -6.15 -16.48
CA MET A 153 -11.10 -5.28 -17.30
C MET A 153 -12.58 -5.46 -16.99
N GLY A 154 -12.94 -6.63 -16.45
CA GLY A 154 -14.32 -6.89 -16.01
C GLY A 154 -14.78 -6.05 -14.83
N GLY A 155 -13.82 -5.49 -14.06
CA GLY A 155 -14.12 -4.62 -12.94
C GLY A 155 -14.15 -3.14 -13.29
N MET A 156 -13.82 -2.79 -14.54
CA MET A 156 -13.82 -1.39 -14.98
C MET A 156 -15.24 -0.91 -15.30
N ASN A 157 -15.47 0.39 -15.06
CA ASN A 157 -16.76 1.01 -15.33
C ASN A 157 -16.56 2.28 -16.18
N ALA A 158 -17.67 2.89 -16.62
CA ALA A 158 -17.62 4.06 -17.48
C ALA A 158 -16.90 5.27 -16.86
N PRO A 159 -17.13 5.62 -15.56
CA PRO A 159 -16.37 6.71 -14.94
C PRO A 159 -14.85 6.46 -14.94
N MET A 160 -14.41 5.22 -14.76
CA MET A 160 -12.99 4.87 -14.81
C MET A 160 -12.42 5.13 -16.19
N MET A 161 -13.14 4.69 -17.22
CA MET A 161 -12.72 4.90 -18.61
C MET A 161 -12.65 6.39 -18.96
N ALA A 162 -13.59 7.18 -18.42
CA ALA A 162 -13.64 8.63 -18.67
C ALA A 162 -12.44 9.36 -18.07
N ASN A 163 -11.86 8.85 -16.99
CA ASN A 163 -10.72 9.47 -16.31
C ASN A 163 -9.37 8.95 -16.81
N MET A 164 -9.37 7.94 -17.66
CA MET A 164 -8.14 7.35 -18.16
C MET A 164 -7.43 8.29 -19.14
N PRO A 165 -6.11 8.50 -18.98
CA PRO A 165 -5.36 9.36 -19.92
C PRO A 165 -5.41 8.82 -21.35
N PRO A 166 -5.46 9.71 -22.37
CA PRO A 166 -5.52 9.26 -23.76
C PRO A 166 -4.41 8.27 -24.18
N PRO A 167 -3.13 8.45 -23.78
CA PRO A 167 -2.10 7.46 -24.13
C PRO A 167 -2.39 6.05 -23.62
N VAL A 168 -3.08 5.95 -22.48
CA VAL A 168 -3.46 4.66 -21.90
C VAL A 168 -4.59 4.02 -22.72
N MET A 169 -5.54 4.83 -23.17
CA MET A 169 -6.63 4.35 -24.03
C MET A 169 -6.09 3.76 -25.33
N ASP A 170 -5.03 4.32 -25.86
CA ASP A 170 -4.40 3.84 -27.09
C ASP A 170 -3.68 2.50 -26.90
N ALA A 171 -3.40 2.11 -25.65
CA ALA A 171 -2.73 0.86 -25.31
C ALA A 171 -3.69 -0.33 -25.11
N ILE A 172 -5.01 -0.10 -25.17
CA ILE A 172 -6.02 -1.16 -24.96
C ILE A 172 -6.19 -2.01 -26.21
#